data_c325e7688102ef3652f9fe22ec72f962
#
_entry.id   c325e7688102ef3652f9fe22ec72f962
#
_cell.length_a   1.000
_cell.length_b   1.000
_cell.length_c   1.000
_cell.angle_alpha   90.00
_cell.angle_beta   90.00
_cell.angle_gamma   90.00
#
_symmetry.space_group_name_H-M   'P 1'
#
loop_
_entity.id
_entity.type
_entity.pdbx_description
1 polymer ?
#
loop_
_entity_poly.entity_id
_entity_poly.type
_entity_poly.pdbx_seq_one_letter_code
_entity_poly.pdbx_strand_id
1 'polypeptide(L)'
;MTHFLRKMAAAWIILGSVSVGFAQQQTPPIPTDPNVRIGKLDNGLTYYIRHNELPEKRADFYIAQKVGSILEEDNQRGLAHFLEHMCFNGTKNFPDKTLIQYLESIGVKFGENLNAYTSIDETVYNLSLIHIS
;
A
#
# COMPACT_ATOMS: atom_id res chain seq x y z
N MET A 1 -41.10 -13.79 -55.58
CA MET A 1 -40.19 -14.30 -54.56
C MET A 1 -39.10 -13.30 -54.16
N THR A 2 -38.85 -12.27 -54.94
CA THR A 2 -37.76 -11.26 -54.66
C THR A 2 -38.16 -10.10 -53.77
N HIS A 3 -39.43 -9.76 -53.65
CA HIS A 3 -39.91 -8.64 -52.80
C HIS A 3 -40.04 -9.00 -51.28
N PHE A 4 -40.19 -10.28 -50.96
CA PHE A 4 -40.30 -10.74 -49.58
C PHE A 4 -38.94 -10.77 -48.88
N LEU A 5 -37.89 -11.15 -49.58
CA LEU A 5 -36.52 -11.19 -49.07
C LEU A 5 -35.91 -9.79 -48.83
N ARG A 6 -36.34 -8.77 -49.59
CA ARG A 6 -35.89 -7.38 -49.38
C ARG A 6 -36.48 -6.71 -48.13
N LYS A 7 -37.68 -7.13 -47.70
CA LYS A 7 -38.32 -6.62 -46.49
C LYS A 7 -37.77 -7.25 -45.21
N MET A 8 -37.26 -8.47 -45.28
CA MET A 8 -36.61 -9.15 -44.15
C MET A 8 -35.20 -8.61 -43.88
N ALA A 9 -34.47 -8.20 -44.90
CA ALA A 9 -33.13 -7.58 -44.74
C ALA A 9 -33.15 -6.20 -44.08
N ALA A 10 -34.25 -5.44 -44.31
CA ALA A 10 -34.39 -4.11 -43.68
C ALA A 10 -34.75 -4.16 -42.19
N ALA A 11 -35.37 -5.26 -41.70
CA ALA A 11 -35.75 -5.44 -40.30
C ALA A 11 -34.56 -5.81 -39.39
N TRP A 12 -33.47 -6.37 -39.95
CA TRP A 12 -32.29 -6.77 -39.16
C TRP A 12 -31.29 -5.63 -38.91
N ILE A 13 -31.39 -4.52 -39.64
CA ILE A 13 -30.46 -3.37 -39.48
C ILE A 13 -30.88 -2.45 -38.32
N ILE A 14 -32.14 -2.52 -37.86
CA ILE A 14 -32.65 -1.65 -36.80
C ILE A 14 -32.44 -2.24 -35.38
N LEU A 15 -32.10 -3.53 -35.26
CA LEU A 15 -31.91 -4.18 -33.95
C LEU A 15 -30.44 -4.14 -33.45
N GLY A 16 -29.53 -3.51 -34.16
CA GLY A 16 -28.07 -3.62 -33.94
C GLY A 16 -27.40 -2.44 -33.24
N SER A 17 -28.10 -1.44 -32.73
CA SER A 17 -27.45 -0.24 -32.16
C SER A 17 -28.07 0.30 -30.88
N VAL A 18 -28.42 -0.57 -29.96
CA VAL A 18 -28.51 -0.16 -28.56
C VAL A 18 -27.14 -0.47 -27.92
N SER A 19 -26.17 0.36 -28.22
CA SER A 19 -24.97 0.50 -27.38
C SER A 19 -25.45 1.07 -26.06
N VAL A 20 -25.67 0.19 -25.07
CA VAL A 20 -25.80 0.61 -23.68
C VAL A 20 -24.40 1.11 -23.29
N GLY A 21 -24.17 2.41 -23.51
CA GLY A 21 -23.03 3.09 -22.94
C GLY A 21 -23.20 3.03 -21.43
N PHE A 22 -22.54 2.07 -20.78
CA PHE A 22 -22.30 2.17 -19.34
C PHE A 22 -21.43 3.41 -19.18
N ALA A 23 -22.05 4.55 -18.89
CA ALA A 23 -21.34 5.70 -18.39
C ALA A 23 -20.66 5.25 -17.11
N GLN A 24 -19.36 5.02 -17.20
CA GLN A 24 -18.53 4.73 -16.04
C GLN A 24 -18.62 5.98 -15.16
N GLN A 25 -19.48 5.91 -14.16
CA GLN A 25 -19.72 7.01 -13.23
C GLN A 25 -18.41 7.16 -12.46
N GLN A 26 -17.60 8.13 -12.87
CA GLN A 26 -16.37 8.47 -12.15
C GLN A 26 -16.77 8.89 -10.74
N THR A 27 -16.48 8.04 -9.78
CA THR A 27 -16.63 8.43 -8.38
C THR A 27 -15.72 9.63 -8.12
N PRO A 28 -16.25 10.68 -7.49
CA PRO A 28 -15.42 11.84 -7.17
C PRO A 28 -14.22 11.40 -6.33
N PRO A 29 -13.04 11.99 -6.53
CA PRO A 29 -11.86 11.66 -5.75
C PRO A 29 -12.15 11.89 -4.26
N ILE A 30 -11.70 10.94 -3.43
CA ILE A 30 -11.82 11.08 -1.97
C ILE A 30 -11.01 12.33 -1.55
N PRO A 31 -11.62 13.26 -0.82
CA PRO A 31 -10.92 14.46 -0.38
C PRO A 31 -9.74 14.07 0.54
N THR A 32 -8.59 14.65 0.28
CA THR A 32 -7.43 14.49 1.15
C THR A 32 -7.65 15.25 2.46
N ASP A 33 -7.31 14.65 3.60
CA ASP A 33 -7.35 15.33 4.91
C ASP A 33 -6.41 16.56 4.86
N PRO A 34 -6.92 17.79 5.06
CA PRO A 34 -6.11 19.01 5.00
C PRO A 34 -5.04 19.09 6.08
N ASN A 35 -5.14 18.27 7.14
CA ASN A 35 -4.16 18.21 8.23
C ASN A 35 -3.00 17.26 7.92
N VAL A 36 -3.03 16.55 6.79
CA VAL A 36 -1.93 15.69 6.36
C VAL A 36 -0.97 16.46 5.47
N ARG A 37 0.27 16.59 5.90
CA ARG A 37 1.37 17.06 5.06
C ARG A 37 1.90 15.92 4.22
N ILE A 38 1.85 16.07 2.91
CA ILE A 38 2.34 15.09 1.93
C ILE A 38 3.56 15.69 1.22
N GLY A 39 4.61 14.90 1.05
CA GLY A 39 5.77 15.29 0.28
C GLY A 39 6.50 14.09 -0.30
N LYS A 40 7.52 14.38 -1.11
CA LYS A 40 8.36 13.38 -1.75
C LYS A 40 9.83 13.74 -1.57
N LEU A 41 10.64 12.76 -1.20
CA LEU A 41 12.09 12.90 -1.09
C LEU A 41 12.74 12.73 -2.46
N ASP A 42 14.01 13.16 -2.60
CA ASP A 42 14.78 13.07 -3.84
C ASP A 42 14.97 11.63 -4.33
N ASN A 43 15.00 10.67 -3.42
CA ASN A 43 15.05 9.23 -3.72
C ASN A 43 13.72 8.63 -4.17
N GLY A 44 12.65 9.45 -4.26
CA GLY A 44 11.32 9.02 -4.69
C GLY A 44 10.38 8.56 -3.58
N LEU A 45 10.84 8.44 -2.33
CA LEU A 45 10.00 8.09 -1.19
C LEU A 45 8.93 9.17 -0.96
N THR A 46 7.67 8.77 -0.92
CA THR A 46 6.56 9.66 -0.54
C THR A 46 6.32 9.56 0.96
N TYR A 47 6.19 10.68 1.63
CA TYR A 47 5.91 10.72 3.06
C TYR A 47 4.59 11.42 3.35
N TYR A 48 3.96 11.00 4.44
CA TYR A 48 2.73 11.55 4.98
C TYR A 48 2.96 11.88 6.45
N ILE A 49 2.73 13.11 6.86
CA ILE A 49 2.87 13.54 8.25
C ILE A 49 1.54 14.11 8.71
N ARG A 50 0.99 13.55 9.78
CA ARG A 50 -0.20 14.05 10.44
C ARG A 50 0.10 14.33 11.90
N HIS A 51 -0.24 15.55 12.34
CA HIS A 51 -0.18 15.89 13.75
C HIS A 51 -1.38 15.29 14.50
N ASN A 52 -1.10 14.62 15.62
CA ASN A 52 -2.10 14.12 16.57
C ASN A 52 -1.78 14.70 17.96
N GLU A 53 -2.82 15.08 18.68
CA GLU A 53 -2.65 15.64 20.03
C GLU A 53 -2.60 14.56 21.12
N LEU A 54 -3.12 13.36 20.83
CA LEU A 54 -3.21 12.24 21.76
C LEU A 54 -2.68 10.96 21.14
N PRO A 55 -1.88 10.16 21.90
CA PRO A 55 -1.32 10.49 23.21
C PRO A 55 -0.22 11.56 23.11
N GLU A 56 -0.11 12.41 24.11
CA GLU A 56 0.89 13.48 24.13
C GLU A 56 2.32 12.96 24.05
N LYS A 57 3.19 13.69 23.33
CA LYS A 57 4.63 13.41 23.21
C LYS A 57 4.92 11.99 22.67
N ARG A 58 4.08 11.50 21.78
CA ARG A 58 4.21 10.18 21.16
C ARG A 58 4.19 10.29 19.67
N ALA A 59 4.91 9.40 19.00
CA ALA A 59 4.85 9.26 17.54
C ALA A 59 4.71 7.82 17.12
N ASP A 60 3.99 7.63 16.04
CA ASP A 60 3.86 6.36 15.34
C ASP A 60 4.51 6.52 13.96
N PHE A 61 5.36 5.56 13.59
CA PHE A 61 6.05 5.53 12.30
C PHE A 61 5.65 4.27 11.53
N TYR A 62 5.38 4.47 10.25
CA TYR A 62 5.08 3.39 9.32
C TYR A 62 5.95 3.53 8.08
N ILE A 63 6.56 2.44 7.64
CA ILE A 63 7.19 2.33 6.32
C ILE A 63 6.43 1.26 5.56
N ALA A 64 5.71 1.66 4.50
CA ALA A 64 4.98 0.77 3.64
C ALA A 64 5.67 0.68 2.28
N GLN A 65 5.94 -0.53 1.84
CA GLN A 65 6.54 -0.84 0.53
C GLN A 65 5.55 -1.65 -0.28
N LYS A 66 5.38 -1.31 -1.55
CA LYS A 66 4.57 -2.10 -2.50
C LYS A 66 5.37 -3.30 -3.01
N VAL A 67 5.80 -4.15 -2.08
CA VAL A 67 6.56 -5.38 -2.31
C VAL A 67 5.95 -6.48 -1.46
N GLY A 68 5.51 -7.55 -2.09
CA GLY A 68 4.91 -8.69 -1.43
C GLY A 68 5.06 -9.94 -2.30
N SER A 69 4.44 -11.04 -1.88
CA SER A 69 4.59 -12.36 -2.53
C SER A 69 4.12 -12.41 -3.99
N ILE A 70 3.28 -11.47 -4.43
CA ILE A 70 2.81 -11.39 -5.83
C ILE A 70 3.94 -11.07 -6.83
N LEU A 71 5.02 -10.46 -6.36
CA LEU A 71 6.18 -10.11 -7.19
C LEU A 71 7.23 -11.23 -7.25
N GLU A 72 7.02 -12.32 -6.51
CA GLU A 72 7.94 -13.45 -6.44
C GLU A 72 7.75 -14.40 -7.62
N GLU A 73 8.84 -14.83 -8.22
CA GLU A 73 8.84 -15.96 -9.14
C GLU A 73 8.76 -17.28 -8.35
N ASP A 74 8.43 -18.39 -9.03
CA ASP A 74 8.25 -19.69 -8.38
C ASP A 74 9.47 -20.18 -7.57
N ASN A 75 10.69 -19.82 -8.03
CA ASN A 75 11.94 -20.13 -7.33
C ASN A 75 12.33 -19.10 -6.26
N GLN A 76 11.52 -18.06 -6.06
CA GLN A 76 11.75 -16.97 -5.11
C GLN A 76 10.69 -16.92 -4.01
N ARG A 77 9.82 -17.89 -3.92
CA ARG A 77 8.73 -17.91 -2.95
C ARG A 77 9.23 -17.78 -1.52
N GLY A 78 8.70 -16.78 -0.82
CA GLY A 78 9.04 -16.45 0.56
C GLY A 78 10.18 -15.45 0.72
N LEU A 79 10.78 -14.95 -0.37
CA LEU A 79 11.87 -13.96 -0.30
C LEU A 79 11.43 -12.62 0.30
N ALA A 80 10.23 -12.15 -0.03
CA ALA A 80 9.71 -10.90 0.52
C ALA A 80 9.61 -10.99 2.06
N HIS A 81 9.03 -12.06 2.56
CA HIS A 81 8.90 -12.32 3.99
C HIS A 81 10.27 -12.55 4.66
N PHE A 82 11.15 -13.28 4.00
CA PHE A 82 12.52 -13.48 4.49
C PHE A 82 13.28 -12.14 4.59
N LEU A 83 13.13 -11.25 3.59
CA LEU A 83 13.73 -9.92 3.62
C LEU A 83 13.19 -9.08 4.77
N GLU A 84 11.90 -9.16 5.06
CA GLU A 84 11.29 -8.51 6.23
C GLU A 84 12.00 -8.91 7.52
N HIS A 85 12.20 -10.21 7.76
CA HIS A 85 12.96 -10.68 8.92
C HIS A 85 14.41 -10.18 8.93
N MET A 86 15.07 -10.14 7.77
CA MET A 86 16.44 -9.66 7.65
C MET A 86 16.61 -8.19 8.00
N CYS A 87 15.58 -7.35 7.79
CA CYS A 87 15.60 -5.94 8.17
C CYS A 87 15.78 -5.72 9.69
N PHE A 88 15.46 -6.70 10.51
CA PHE A 88 15.69 -6.66 11.96
C PHE A 88 17.04 -7.24 12.40
N ASN A 89 17.78 -7.86 11.50
CA ASN A 89 19.07 -8.49 11.81
C ASN A 89 20.27 -7.55 11.77
N GLY A 90 20.04 -6.31 11.36
CA GLY A 90 21.07 -5.27 11.41
C GLY A 90 21.25 -4.48 10.12
N THR A 91 21.90 -3.36 10.27
CA THR A 91 22.25 -2.44 9.19
C THR A 91 23.69 -1.98 9.36
N LYS A 92 24.21 -1.21 8.39
CA LYS A 92 25.54 -0.61 8.50
C LYS A 92 25.73 0.22 9.79
N ASN A 93 24.69 0.93 10.20
CA ASN A 93 24.75 1.82 11.36
C ASN A 93 24.33 1.13 12.66
N PHE A 94 23.58 0.04 12.56
CA PHE A 94 23.13 -0.78 13.67
C PHE A 94 23.45 -2.25 13.36
N PRO A 95 24.69 -2.68 13.59
CA PRO A 95 25.09 -4.04 13.30
C PRO A 95 24.37 -5.03 14.21
N ASP A 96 24.15 -6.24 13.71
CA ASP A 96 23.48 -7.32 14.41
C ASP A 96 22.09 -6.91 14.94
N LYS A 97 21.79 -7.20 16.19
CA LYS A 97 20.52 -6.86 16.85
C LYS A 97 20.56 -5.54 17.62
N THR A 98 21.57 -4.69 17.40
CA THR A 98 21.76 -3.48 18.17
C THR A 98 20.62 -2.47 18.02
N LEU A 99 19.93 -2.45 16.87
CA LEU A 99 18.73 -1.62 16.69
C LEU A 99 17.61 -2.05 17.66
N ILE A 100 17.32 -3.34 17.73
CA ILE A 100 16.27 -3.87 18.63
C ILE A 100 16.66 -3.58 20.08
N GLN A 101 17.89 -3.87 20.45
CA GLN A 101 18.40 -3.61 21.83
C GLN A 101 18.31 -2.12 22.20
N TYR A 102 18.64 -1.22 21.27
CA TYR A 102 18.48 0.23 21.50
C TYR A 102 17.01 0.59 21.73
N LEU A 103 16.10 0.13 20.88
CA LEU A 103 14.67 0.41 21.00
C LEU A 103 14.09 -0.16 22.29
N GLU A 104 14.48 -1.37 22.69
CA GLU A 104 14.08 -1.98 23.96
C GLU A 104 14.60 -1.18 25.16
N SER A 105 15.81 -0.63 25.08
CA SER A 105 16.39 0.19 26.15
C SER A 105 15.61 1.50 26.42
N ILE A 106 14.89 2.00 25.41
CA ILE A 106 14.03 3.18 25.52
C ILE A 106 12.54 2.82 25.75
N GLY A 107 12.25 1.55 26.05
CA GLY A 107 10.92 1.08 26.45
C GLY A 107 10.03 0.56 25.31
N VAL A 108 10.57 0.40 24.10
CA VAL A 108 9.85 -0.23 22.97
C VAL A 108 9.90 -1.75 23.15
N LYS A 109 8.75 -2.41 23.00
CA LYS A 109 8.66 -3.87 23.04
C LYS A 109 8.53 -4.43 21.64
N PHE A 110 9.40 -5.37 21.29
CA PHE A 110 9.30 -6.12 20.03
C PHE A 110 8.02 -6.97 20.01
N GLY A 111 7.32 -6.95 18.88
CA GLY A 111 6.03 -7.62 18.72
C GLY A 111 4.81 -6.82 19.17
N GLU A 112 4.98 -5.85 20.09
CA GLU A 112 3.91 -4.98 20.57
C GLU A 112 4.00 -3.58 19.93
N ASN A 113 5.13 -2.90 20.11
CA ASN A 113 5.35 -1.54 19.63
C ASN A 113 6.20 -1.49 18.33
N LEU A 114 7.08 -2.45 18.14
CA LEU A 114 7.88 -2.65 16.95
C LEU A 114 7.47 -3.96 16.29
N ASN A 115 6.95 -3.87 15.08
CA ASN A 115 6.49 -5.05 14.34
C ASN A 115 6.62 -4.83 12.83
N ALA A 116 6.41 -5.91 12.06
CA ALA A 116 6.27 -5.86 10.62
C ALA A 116 5.34 -6.97 10.14
N TYR A 117 4.87 -6.84 8.92
CA TYR A 117 4.19 -7.92 8.20
C TYR A 117 4.45 -7.84 6.71
N THR A 118 4.44 -9.00 6.06
CA THR A 118 4.49 -9.15 4.62
C THR A 118 3.20 -9.79 4.13
N SER A 119 2.56 -9.14 3.17
CA SER A 119 1.31 -9.56 2.52
C SER A 119 1.56 -9.97 1.06
N ILE A 120 0.48 -10.14 0.30
CA ILE A 120 0.54 -10.47 -1.13
C ILE A 120 1.17 -9.33 -1.93
N ASP A 121 0.85 -8.08 -1.63
CA ASP A 121 1.20 -6.89 -2.42
C ASP A 121 1.98 -5.82 -1.65
N GLU A 122 2.18 -6.00 -0.35
CA GLU A 122 2.88 -5.03 0.49
C GLU A 122 3.69 -5.66 1.62
N THR A 123 4.71 -4.94 2.07
CA THR A 123 5.42 -5.16 3.32
C THR A 123 5.40 -3.88 4.12
N VAL A 124 4.98 -3.97 5.38
CA VAL A 124 4.84 -2.81 6.27
C VAL A 124 5.64 -3.04 7.54
N TYR A 125 6.40 -2.03 7.94
CA TYR A 125 7.11 -1.94 9.22
C TYR A 125 6.45 -0.86 10.05
N ASN A 126 6.19 -1.12 11.31
CA ASN A 126 5.62 -0.13 12.22
C ASN A 126 6.41 -0.03 13.52
N LEU A 127 6.52 1.20 14.00
CA LEU A 127 7.12 1.52 15.28
C LEU A 127 6.22 2.55 15.96
N SER A 128 5.59 2.17 17.04
CA SER A 128 4.51 2.89 17.69
C SER A 128 4.89 3.31 19.09
N LEU A 129 4.27 4.40 19.57
CA LEU A 129 4.38 4.91 20.94
C LEU A 129 5.79 5.34 21.36
N ILE A 130 6.63 5.79 20.43
CA ILE A 130 7.93 6.37 20.81
C ILE A 130 7.73 7.71 21.50
N HIS A 131 8.42 7.89 22.64
CA HIS A 131 8.52 9.19 23.31
C HIS A 131 9.31 10.17 22.45
N ILE A 132 8.71 11.32 22.13
CA ILE A 132 9.39 12.46 21.52
C ILE A 132 9.65 13.47 22.63
N SER A 133 10.91 13.70 22.92
CA SER A 133 11.37 14.73 23.88
C SER A 133 11.47 16.09 23.22
#